data_1dbc6ecbe4bd328d5bdd9d6c67f650a1
#
_entry.id   1dbc6ecbe4bd328d5bdd9d6c67f650a1
#
_cell.length_a   1.000
_cell.length_b   1.000
_cell.length_c   1.000
_cell.angle_alpha   90.00
_cell.angle_beta   90.00
_cell.angle_gamma   90.00
#
_symmetry.space_group_name_H-M   'P 1'
#
loop_
_entity.id
_entity.type
_entity.pdbx_description
1 polymer ?
#
loop_
_entity_poly.entity_id
_entity_poly.type
_entity_poly.pdbx_seq_one_letter_code
_entity_poly.pdbx_strand_id
1 'polypeptide(L)'
;MRKILETNLCKINYSDSLEDLAEATVQLLNKKIIEYRLFFESPISEQIVVNYFDTVEGFREFIYEIRGERDSLPEYARGTYDNGMVNACVNPKFQLKRLYTASHELFHILYMKYILNNDYSKRIVWYDEGMAQFMSGEKDSLNDDCLFKEFYLKVREETKVIPQMNSLEHGNSFVNEDYNGYDLSYLAIRYLSEVLSAEQFKNLMSDFSKISQLGDDIIQKIFSYYDEKLENAIIKK
;
A
#
# COMPACT_ATOMS: atom_id res chain seq x y z
N MET A 1 20.54 -15.85 13.92
CA MET A 1 19.89 -15.61 15.24
C MET A 1 18.81 -14.54 15.03
N ARG A 2 17.65 -14.64 15.68
CA ARG A 2 16.63 -13.58 15.59
C ARG A 2 16.96 -12.48 16.61
N LYS A 3 17.04 -11.23 16.16
CA LYS A 3 17.20 -10.03 16.97
C LYS A 3 15.86 -9.32 17.16
N ILE A 4 15.79 -8.45 18.16
CA ILE A 4 14.62 -7.64 18.46
C ILE A 4 15.07 -6.20 18.61
N LEU A 5 14.43 -5.30 17.88
CA LEU A 5 14.52 -3.87 18.05
C LEU A 5 13.16 -3.35 18.53
N GLU A 6 13.13 -2.73 19.70
CA GLU A 6 11.88 -2.39 20.37
C GLU A 6 11.85 -0.92 20.79
N THR A 7 10.72 -0.28 20.55
CA THR A 7 10.38 1.06 21.02
C THR A 7 9.01 1.05 21.69
N ASN A 8 8.57 2.16 22.22
CA ASN A 8 7.21 2.28 22.77
C ASN A 8 6.10 2.08 21.70
N LEU A 9 6.41 2.29 20.42
CA LEU A 9 5.44 2.26 19.31
C LEU A 9 5.53 1.00 18.48
N CYS A 10 6.70 0.39 18.36
CA CYS A 10 6.87 -0.79 17.52
C CYS A 10 7.92 -1.76 18.08
N LYS A 11 7.74 -3.03 17.72
CA LYS A 11 8.66 -4.13 17.98
C LYS A 11 8.98 -4.83 16.66
N ILE A 12 10.25 -4.87 16.29
CA ILE A 12 10.70 -5.47 15.04
C ILE A 12 11.55 -6.70 15.35
N ASN A 13 11.11 -7.85 14.87
CA ASN A 13 11.84 -9.11 14.95
C ASN A 13 12.52 -9.36 13.58
N TYR A 14 13.83 -9.55 13.57
CA TYR A 14 14.62 -9.65 12.34
C TYR A 14 15.84 -10.55 12.49
N SER A 15 16.46 -10.94 11.38
CA SER A 15 17.77 -11.61 11.34
C SER A 15 18.90 -10.59 11.23
N ASP A 16 20.13 -10.95 11.63
CA ASP A 16 21.30 -10.07 11.55
C ASP A 16 21.52 -9.45 10.16
N SER A 17 21.15 -10.17 9.11
CA SER A 17 21.24 -9.72 7.72
C SER A 17 20.28 -8.57 7.34
N LEU A 18 19.34 -8.22 8.22
CA LEU A 18 18.27 -7.22 7.99
C LEU A 18 18.32 -6.06 9.02
N GLU A 19 19.45 -5.83 9.65
CA GLU A 19 19.61 -4.81 10.70
C GLU A 19 19.36 -3.40 10.17
N ASP A 20 19.94 -3.03 9.01
CA ASP A 20 19.73 -1.72 8.39
C ASP A 20 18.24 -1.45 8.08
N LEU A 21 17.52 -2.49 7.61
CA LEU A 21 16.09 -2.38 7.36
C LEU A 21 15.31 -2.20 8.67
N ALA A 22 15.65 -2.95 9.72
CA ALA A 22 14.96 -2.87 11.00
C ALA A 22 15.10 -1.46 11.61
N GLU A 23 16.31 -0.88 11.60
CA GLU A 23 16.55 0.48 12.08
C GLU A 23 15.79 1.54 11.26
N ALA A 24 15.86 1.45 9.93
CA ALA A 24 15.15 2.35 9.05
C ALA A 24 13.61 2.23 9.22
N THR A 25 13.11 1.02 9.44
CA THR A 25 11.68 0.77 9.68
C THR A 25 11.21 1.42 10.98
N VAL A 26 11.99 1.35 12.07
CA VAL A 26 11.66 2.05 13.33
C VAL A 26 11.49 3.55 13.10
N GLN A 27 12.44 4.17 12.39
CA GLN A 27 12.38 5.61 12.10
C GLN A 27 11.15 5.95 11.26
N LEU A 28 10.85 5.15 10.23
CA LEU A 28 9.68 5.34 9.39
C LEU A 28 8.37 5.17 10.18
N LEU A 29 8.22 4.08 10.93
CA LEU A 29 7.01 3.79 11.69
C LEU A 29 6.76 4.83 12.80
N ASN A 30 7.79 5.33 13.47
CA ASN A 30 7.62 6.39 14.45
C ASN A 30 6.97 7.65 13.84
N LYS A 31 7.31 7.98 12.59
CA LYS A 31 6.66 9.07 11.84
C LYS A 31 5.26 8.68 11.38
N LYS A 32 5.11 7.52 10.71
CA LYS A 32 3.84 7.09 10.08
C LYS A 32 2.74 6.81 11.10
N ILE A 33 3.05 6.27 12.27
CA ILE A 33 2.06 6.08 13.33
C ILE A 33 1.44 7.41 13.78
N ILE A 34 2.21 8.49 13.84
CA ILE A 34 1.69 9.82 14.15
C ILE A 34 0.76 10.32 13.04
N GLU A 35 1.20 10.20 11.77
CA GLU A 35 0.39 10.57 10.62
C GLU A 35 -0.92 9.78 10.56
N TYR A 36 -0.89 8.48 10.81
CA TYR A 36 -2.07 7.61 10.81
C TYR A 36 -3.02 7.91 11.98
N ARG A 37 -2.50 8.22 13.18
CA ARG A 37 -3.34 8.66 14.30
C ARG A 37 -4.15 9.91 13.96
N LEU A 38 -3.53 10.86 13.28
CA LEU A 38 -4.20 12.10 12.84
C LEU A 38 -5.21 11.80 11.71
N PHE A 39 -4.82 10.95 10.77
CA PHE A 39 -5.66 10.63 9.62
C PHE A 39 -6.92 9.84 10.01
N PHE A 40 -6.78 8.79 10.82
CA PHE A 40 -7.89 7.97 11.30
C PHE A 40 -8.62 8.55 12.52
N GLU A 41 -8.14 9.68 13.07
CA GLU A 41 -8.66 10.28 14.32
C GLU A 41 -8.78 9.27 15.46
N SER A 42 -7.85 8.34 15.55
CA SER A 42 -7.94 7.21 16.45
C SER A 42 -6.63 6.97 17.22
N PRO A 43 -6.70 6.64 18.50
CA PRO A 43 -5.53 6.27 19.27
C PRO A 43 -5.03 4.89 18.80
N ILE A 44 -3.87 4.86 18.17
CA ILE A 44 -3.12 3.62 17.99
C ILE A 44 -2.34 3.41 19.28
N SER A 45 -2.93 2.66 20.22
CA SER A 45 -2.36 2.43 21.55
C SER A 45 -1.53 1.17 21.65
N GLU A 46 -1.76 0.24 20.71
CA GLU A 46 -1.06 -1.05 20.66
C GLU A 46 0.31 -0.89 19.99
N GLN A 47 1.29 -1.62 20.50
CA GLN A 47 2.60 -1.70 19.87
C GLN A 47 2.49 -2.46 18.54
N ILE A 48 3.03 -1.90 17.46
CA ILE A 48 3.03 -2.53 16.16
C ILE A 48 4.15 -3.57 16.10
N VAL A 49 3.80 -4.82 15.84
CA VAL A 49 4.77 -5.91 15.71
C VAL A 49 5.07 -6.16 14.23
N VAL A 50 6.36 -6.14 13.87
CA VAL A 50 6.85 -6.44 12.53
C VAL A 50 7.81 -7.61 12.59
N ASN A 51 7.60 -8.61 11.74
CA ASN A 51 8.47 -9.76 11.60
C ASN A 51 9.10 -9.76 10.20
N TYR A 52 10.43 -9.59 10.14
CA TYR A 52 11.19 -9.72 8.91
C TYR A 52 11.86 -11.09 8.81
N PHE A 53 11.75 -11.69 7.64
CA PHE A 53 12.35 -12.98 7.28
C PHE A 53 13.29 -12.78 6.09
N ASP A 54 14.48 -13.32 6.15
CA ASP A 54 15.47 -13.28 5.06
C ASP A 54 15.36 -14.47 4.10
N THR A 55 14.48 -15.44 4.41
CA THR A 55 14.18 -16.59 3.54
C THR A 55 12.67 -16.74 3.32
N VAL A 56 12.30 -17.23 2.15
CA VAL A 56 10.91 -17.54 1.79
C VAL A 56 10.36 -18.68 2.63
N GLU A 57 11.19 -19.69 2.88
CA GLU A 57 10.84 -20.84 3.70
C GLU A 57 10.47 -20.41 5.11
N GLY A 58 11.35 -19.68 5.79
CA GLY A 58 11.11 -19.22 7.16
C GLY A 58 9.89 -18.31 7.29
N PHE A 59 9.62 -17.46 6.26
CA PHE A 59 8.42 -16.66 6.20
C PHE A 59 7.16 -17.52 6.07
N ARG A 60 7.17 -18.47 5.13
CA ARG A 60 6.02 -19.36 4.90
C ARG A 60 5.72 -20.27 6.08
N GLU A 61 6.74 -20.89 6.66
CA GLU A 61 6.59 -21.72 7.86
C GLU A 61 5.93 -20.95 9.00
N PHE A 62 6.39 -19.72 9.26
CA PHE A 62 5.81 -18.86 10.30
C PHE A 62 4.34 -18.53 10.02
N ILE A 63 3.99 -18.20 8.76
CA ILE A 63 2.59 -17.90 8.39
C ILE A 63 1.71 -19.14 8.50
N TYR A 64 2.21 -20.31 8.10
CA TYR A 64 1.49 -21.58 8.25
C TYR A 64 1.23 -21.93 9.72
N GLU A 65 2.19 -21.70 10.61
CA GLU A 65 1.99 -21.88 12.05
C GLU A 65 0.87 -20.99 12.59
N ILE A 66 0.81 -19.73 12.14
CA ILE A 66 -0.21 -18.78 12.61
C ILE A 66 -1.60 -19.13 12.07
N ARG A 67 -1.71 -19.47 10.77
CA ARG A 67 -2.99 -19.73 10.10
C ARG A 67 -3.51 -21.16 10.28
N GLY A 68 -2.63 -22.08 10.59
CA GLY A 68 -2.94 -23.52 10.70
C GLY A 68 -3.15 -24.20 9.33
N GLU A 69 -2.95 -23.51 8.21
CA GLU A 69 -3.18 -24.02 6.84
C GLU A 69 -1.97 -23.75 5.94
N ARG A 70 -1.45 -24.82 5.29
CA ARG A 70 -0.26 -24.72 4.44
C ARG A 70 -0.51 -24.01 3.10
N ASP A 71 -1.71 -24.04 2.57
CA ASP A 71 -2.04 -23.53 1.23
C ASP A 71 -2.69 -22.14 1.23
N SER A 72 -2.75 -21.48 2.39
CA SER A 72 -3.43 -20.20 2.56
C SER A 72 -2.67 -18.98 2.00
N LEU A 73 -1.41 -19.16 1.56
CA LEU A 73 -0.55 -18.08 1.11
C LEU A 73 -0.18 -18.24 -0.37
N PRO A 74 -0.54 -17.28 -1.26
CA PRO A 74 -0.13 -17.30 -2.66
C PRO A 74 1.38 -17.43 -2.83
N GLU A 75 1.83 -18.12 -3.88
CA GLU A 75 3.26 -18.40 -4.10
C GLU A 75 4.12 -17.14 -4.22
N TYR A 76 3.54 -16.07 -4.77
CA TYR A 76 4.20 -14.77 -4.96
C TYR A 76 4.18 -13.88 -3.70
N ALA A 77 3.40 -14.21 -2.67
CA ALA A 77 3.28 -13.37 -1.49
C ALA A 77 4.61 -13.23 -0.75
N ARG A 78 4.96 -12.00 -0.41
CA ARG A 78 6.18 -11.63 0.33
C ARG A 78 5.90 -10.74 1.53
N GLY A 79 4.64 -10.34 1.74
CA GLY A 79 4.16 -9.60 2.88
C GLY A 79 2.78 -10.10 3.26
N THR A 80 2.44 -10.04 4.52
CA THR A 80 1.11 -10.35 5.07
C THR A 80 0.88 -9.61 6.37
N TYR A 81 -0.39 -9.45 6.67
CA TYR A 81 -0.84 -9.09 8.00
C TYR A 81 -1.61 -10.26 8.62
N ASP A 82 -1.17 -10.74 9.78
CA ASP A 82 -1.79 -11.82 10.51
C ASP A 82 -1.69 -11.60 12.02
N ASN A 83 -2.78 -11.84 12.74
CA ASN A 83 -2.84 -11.75 14.21
C ASN A 83 -2.27 -10.45 14.80
N GLY A 84 -2.53 -9.31 14.17
CA GLY A 84 -2.02 -8.02 14.64
C GLY A 84 -0.54 -7.76 14.31
N MET A 85 0.09 -8.59 13.48
CA MET A 85 1.50 -8.49 13.12
C MET A 85 1.68 -8.30 11.62
N VAL A 86 2.61 -7.42 11.25
CA VAL A 86 3.12 -7.33 9.88
C VAL A 86 4.22 -8.36 9.70
N ASN A 87 4.13 -9.18 8.66
CA ASN A 87 5.12 -10.19 8.35
C ASN A 87 5.64 -9.99 6.93
N ALA A 88 6.95 -9.93 6.72
CA ALA A 88 7.51 -9.71 5.40
C ALA A 88 8.78 -10.54 5.15
N CYS A 89 8.85 -11.15 3.96
CA CYS A 89 10.06 -11.79 3.45
C CYS A 89 10.87 -10.79 2.63
N VAL A 90 12.13 -10.63 2.98
CA VAL A 90 13.02 -9.59 2.44
C VAL A 90 14.34 -10.19 1.98
N ASN A 91 14.73 -9.91 0.74
CA ASN A 91 16.06 -10.25 0.28
C ASN A 91 17.10 -9.28 0.90
N PRO A 92 18.09 -9.76 1.68
CA PRO A 92 19.06 -8.90 2.36
C PRO A 92 19.84 -7.97 1.41
N LYS A 93 20.12 -8.41 0.18
CA LYS A 93 20.85 -7.59 -0.82
C LYS A 93 20.07 -6.34 -1.26
N PHE A 94 18.77 -6.35 -1.09
CA PHE A 94 17.87 -5.27 -1.52
C PHE A 94 16.92 -4.86 -0.40
N GLN A 95 17.34 -5.02 0.85
CA GLN A 95 16.49 -4.85 2.02
C GLN A 95 15.78 -3.48 2.06
N LEU A 96 16.48 -2.40 1.75
CA LEU A 96 15.88 -1.05 1.78
C LEU A 96 14.80 -0.81 0.70
N LYS A 97 14.72 -1.65 -0.34
CA LYS A 97 13.59 -1.62 -1.28
C LYS A 97 12.26 -2.04 -0.64
N ARG A 98 12.31 -2.66 0.54
CA ARG A 98 11.15 -3.09 1.32
C ARG A 98 10.88 -2.22 2.56
N LEU A 99 11.54 -1.07 2.64
CA LEU A 99 11.40 -0.14 3.78
C LEU A 99 9.94 0.21 4.07
N TYR A 100 9.16 0.48 3.03
CA TYR A 100 7.77 0.92 3.18
C TYR A 100 6.76 -0.21 3.42
N THR A 101 7.16 -1.48 3.30
CA THR A 101 6.24 -2.62 3.46
C THR A 101 5.53 -2.58 4.81
N ALA A 102 6.25 -2.29 5.91
CA ALA A 102 5.64 -2.25 7.24
C ALA A 102 4.60 -1.13 7.39
N SER A 103 4.83 0.05 6.82
CA SER A 103 3.85 1.14 6.86
C SER A 103 2.68 0.90 5.91
N HIS A 104 2.89 0.25 4.78
CA HIS A 104 1.84 -0.17 3.85
C HIS A 104 0.87 -1.15 4.52
N GLU A 105 1.39 -2.24 5.07
CA GLU A 105 0.57 -3.23 5.78
C GLU A 105 -0.10 -2.63 7.04
N LEU A 106 0.57 -1.73 7.74
CA LEU A 106 -0.03 -1.02 8.86
C LEU A 106 -1.24 -0.18 8.43
N PHE A 107 -1.20 0.45 7.25
CA PHE A 107 -2.37 1.17 6.74
C PHE A 107 -3.57 0.23 6.59
N HIS A 108 -3.41 -0.94 5.97
CA HIS A 108 -4.49 -1.93 5.83
C HIS A 108 -5.09 -2.34 7.18
N ILE A 109 -4.25 -2.57 8.19
CA ILE A 109 -4.69 -2.89 9.54
C ILE A 109 -5.63 -1.81 10.10
N LEU A 110 -5.19 -0.57 10.00
CA LEU A 110 -5.91 0.56 10.55
C LEU A 110 -7.20 0.84 9.76
N TYR A 111 -7.14 0.73 8.44
CA TYR A 111 -8.30 0.85 7.55
C TYR A 111 -9.36 -0.22 7.88
N MET A 112 -8.93 -1.48 8.00
CA MET A 112 -9.80 -2.57 8.44
C MET A 112 -10.43 -2.30 9.80
N LYS A 113 -9.63 -1.90 10.78
CA LYS A 113 -10.08 -1.70 12.16
C LYS A 113 -11.03 -0.49 12.30
N TYR A 114 -10.65 0.66 11.75
CA TYR A 114 -11.31 1.93 12.06
C TYR A 114 -12.35 2.36 11.00
N ILE A 115 -12.22 1.90 9.77
CA ILE A 115 -13.12 2.28 8.69
C ILE A 115 -14.09 1.14 8.36
N LEU A 116 -13.57 -0.07 8.16
CA LEU A 116 -14.39 -1.22 7.80
C LEU A 116 -15.02 -1.91 9.02
N ASN A 117 -14.62 -1.57 10.26
CA ASN A 117 -15.06 -2.23 11.50
C ASN A 117 -14.86 -3.76 11.44
N ASN A 118 -13.76 -4.21 10.84
CA ASN A 118 -13.41 -5.61 10.58
C ASN A 118 -14.40 -6.36 9.66
N ASP A 119 -15.20 -5.64 8.89
CA ASP A 119 -16.10 -6.20 7.89
C ASP A 119 -15.44 -6.22 6.50
N TYR A 120 -14.79 -7.34 6.17
CA TYR A 120 -14.10 -7.52 4.89
C TYR A 120 -15.01 -7.42 3.66
N SER A 121 -16.32 -7.63 3.81
CA SER A 121 -17.26 -7.53 2.69
C SER A 121 -17.41 -6.11 2.13
N LYS A 122 -16.98 -5.10 2.90
CA LYS A 122 -16.97 -3.69 2.48
C LYS A 122 -15.68 -3.26 1.81
N ARG A 123 -14.65 -4.12 1.79
CA ARG A 123 -13.35 -3.78 1.23
C ARG A 123 -13.46 -3.60 -0.28
N ILE A 124 -13.04 -2.43 -0.75
CA ILE A 124 -12.86 -2.14 -2.18
C ILE A 124 -11.36 -2.16 -2.45
N VAL A 125 -10.90 -3.23 -3.08
CA VAL A 125 -9.46 -3.58 -3.17
C VAL A 125 -8.63 -2.47 -3.80
N TRP A 126 -9.05 -1.92 -4.95
CA TRP A 126 -8.29 -0.86 -5.60
C TRP A 126 -8.11 0.39 -4.74
N TYR A 127 -9.16 0.75 -3.97
CA TYR A 127 -9.11 1.92 -3.10
C TYR A 127 -8.19 1.70 -1.91
N ASP A 128 -8.32 0.55 -1.25
CA ASP A 128 -7.49 0.16 -0.10
C ASP A 128 -6.00 0.07 -0.48
N GLU A 129 -5.67 -0.62 -1.58
CA GLU A 129 -4.30 -0.74 -2.08
C GLU A 129 -3.71 0.61 -2.52
N GLY A 130 -4.50 1.42 -3.22
CA GLY A 130 -4.09 2.75 -3.63
C GLY A 130 -3.82 3.68 -2.43
N MET A 131 -4.70 3.65 -1.43
CA MET A 131 -4.53 4.41 -0.18
C MET A 131 -3.31 3.93 0.60
N ALA A 132 -3.09 2.62 0.71
CA ALA A 132 -1.92 2.07 1.39
C ALA A 132 -0.61 2.55 0.72
N GLN A 133 -0.50 2.50 -0.61
CA GLN A 133 0.65 3.03 -1.35
C GLN A 133 0.83 4.54 -1.15
N PHE A 134 -0.26 5.31 -1.20
CA PHE A 134 -0.23 6.76 -1.06
C PHE A 134 0.18 7.19 0.36
N MET A 135 -0.37 6.55 1.38
CA MET A 135 -0.15 6.91 2.78
C MET A 135 1.15 6.33 3.36
N SER A 136 1.63 5.20 2.88
CA SER A 136 2.87 4.58 3.38
C SER A 136 4.12 5.39 3.09
N GLY A 137 4.11 6.19 2.02
CA GLY A 137 5.26 6.94 1.53
C GLY A 137 6.09 6.18 0.48
N GLU A 138 5.68 4.97 0.08
CA GLU A 138 6.44 4.18 -0.90
C GLU A 138 6.54 4.83 -2.27
N LYS A 139 5.64 5.74 -2.57
CA LYS A 139 5.58 6.53 -3.80
C LYS A 139 5.94 8.01 -3.61
N ASP A 140 6.52 8.40 -2.46
CA ASP A 140 6.86 9.81 -2.15
C ASP A 140 7.85 10.42 -3.16
N SER A 141 8.71 9.62 -3.79
CA SER A 141 9.58 10.08 -4.88
C SER A 141 8.79 10.64 -6.08
N LEU A 142 7.55 10.20 -6.28
CA LEU A 142 6.67 10.68 -7.33
C LEU A 142 6.04 12.05 -7.02
N ASN A 143 6.39 12.69 -5.91
CA ASN A 143 6.09 14.10 -5.67
C ASN A 143 6.97 15.03 -6.52
N ASP A 144 8.08 14.52 -7.08
CA ASP A 144 8.82 15.17 -8.15
C ASP A 144 8.06 15.06 -9.48
N ASP A 145 7.81 16.20 -10.13
CA ASP A 145 7.00 16.26 -11.35
C ASP A 145 7.60 15.48 -12.52
N CYS A 146 8.95 15.40 -12.62
CA CYS A 146 9.62 14.66 -13.69
C CYS A 146 9.45 13.15 -13.46
N LEU A 147 9.68 12.68 -12.24
CA LEU A 147 9.53 11.27 -11.88
C LEU A 147 8.07 10.82 -11.99
N PHE A 148 7.14 11.70 -11.60
CA PHE A 148 5.71 11.40 -11.76
C PHE A 148 5.33 11.30 -13.23
N LYS A 149 5.80 12.22 -14.08
CA LYS A 149 5.55 12.17 -15.52
C LYS A 149 6.05 10.86 -16.14
N GLU A 150 7.28 10.46 -15.82
CA GLU A 150 7.85 9.19 -16.31
C GLU A 150 7.01 7.99 -15.85
N PHE A 151 6.65 7.96 -14.58
CA PHE A 151 5.79 6.93 -14.02
C PHE A 151 4.43 6.89 -14.71
N TYR A 152 3.75 8.04 -14.86
CA TYR A 152 2.45 8.12 -15.53
C TYR A 152 2.50 7.63 -16.97
N LEU A 153 3.47 8.10 -17.76
CA LEU A 153 3.62 7.69 -19.17
C LEU A 153 3.86 6.19 -19.28
N LYS A 154 4.68 5.61 -18.39
CA LYS A 154 4.90 4.17 -18.32
C LYS A 154 3.59 3.42 -18.03
N VAL A 155 2.84 3.81 -17.00
CA VAL A 155 1.56 3.17 -16.65
C VAL A 155 0.56 3.30 -17.79
N ARG A 156 0.52 4.47 -18.44
CA ARG A 156 -0.36 4.75 -19.60
C ARG A 156 -0.06 3.84 -20.78
N GLU A 157 1.23 3.60 -21.08
CA GLU A 157 1.71 2.72 -22.16
C GLU A 157 1.46 1.24 -21.84
N GLU A 158 1.74 0.82 -20.61
CA GLU A 158 1.60 -0.57 -20.17
C GLU A 158 0.13 -1.00 -19.98
N THR A 159 -0.81 -0.04 -19.84
CA THR A 159 -2.24 -0.32 -19.71
C THR A 159 -2.85 -0.55 -21.10
N LYS A 160 -2.87 -1.81 -21.54
CA LYS A 160 -3.44 -2.24 -22.83
C LYS A 160 -4.97 -2.31 -22.79
N VAL A 161 -5.51 -2.73 -21.64
CA VAL A 161 -6.94 -2.84 -21.38
C VAL A 161 -7.27 -2.08 -20.09
N ILE A 162 -8.23 -1.17 -20.16
CA ILE A 162 -8.70 -0.44 -18.97
C ILE A 162 -9.59 -1.39 -18.14
N PRO A 163 -9.17 -1.77 -16.92
CA PRO A 163 -9.99 -2.64 -16.09
C PRO A 163 -11.18 -1.90 -15.47
N GLN A 164 -12.21 -2.66 -15.13
CA GLN A 164 -13.22 -2.20 -14.18
C GLN A 164 -12.65 -2.30 -12.77
N MET A 165 -12.33 -1.17 -12.15
CA MET A 165 -11.60 -1.14 -10.88
C MET A 165 -12.33 -1.89 -9.77
N ASN A 166 -13.67 -1.84 -9.75
CA ASN A 166 -14.47 -2.53 -8.74
C ASN A 166 -14.45 -4.07 -8.84
N SER A 167 -14.02 -4.62 -9.99
CA SER A 167 -13.88 -6.07 -10.18
C SER A 167 -12.47 -6.58 -9.89
N LEU A 168 -11.56 -5.69 -9.51
CA LEU A 168 -10.19 -6.07 -9.20
C LEU A 168 -10.12 -6.74 -7.83
N GLU A 169 -9.68 -7.98 -7.82
CA GLU A 169 -9.35 -8.75 -6.62
C GLU A 169 -7.87 -9.11 -6.65
N HIS A 170 -7.31 -9.47 -5.49
CA HIS A 170 -5.91 -9.88 -5.42
C HIS A 170 -5.59 -11.07 -6.34
N GLY A 171 -4.36 -11.13 -6.81
CA GLY A 171 -3.88 -12.17 -7.71
C GLY A 171 -3.89 -11.75 -9.18
N ASN A 172 -4.18 -12.70 -10.08
CA ASN A 172 -4.08 -12.48 -11.53
C ASN A 172 -5.07 -11.45 -12.08
N SER A 173 -6.19 -11.18 -11.37
CA SER A 173 -7.12 -10.11 -11.74
C SER A 173 -6.58 -8.73 -11.39
N PHE A 174 -5.63 -8.63 -10.47
CA PHE A 174 -5.04 -7.36 -10.06
C PHE A 174 -3.79 -6.98 -10.86
N VAL A 175 -2.94 -7.97 -11.17
CA VAL A 175 -1.74 -7.79 -12.00
C VAL A 175 -1.68 -8.87 -13.06
N ASN A 176 -1.65 -8.46 -14.32
CA ASN A 176 -1.55 -9.36 -15.48
C ASN A 176 -0.78 -8.68 -16.62
N GLU A 177 -0.79 -9.25 -17.83
CA GLU A 177 -0.09 -8.72 -19.02
C GLU A 177 -0.73 -7.47 -19.63
N ASP A 178 -1.97 -7.13 -19.24
CA ASP A 178 -2.73 -6.00 -19.78
C ASP A 178 -2.68 -4.77 -18.90
N TYR A 179 -2.45 -4.93 -17.59
CA TYR A 179 -2.36 -3.81 -16.63
C TYR A 179 -1.74 -4.21 -15.30
N ASN A 180 -1.29 -3.20 -14.55
CA ASN A 180 -0.88 -3.31 -13.15
C ASN A 180 -1.89 -2.57 -12.25
N GLY A 181 -2.74 -3.31 -11.54
CA GLY A 181 -3.75 -2.74 -10.65
C GLY A 181 -3.17 -1.91 -9.50
N TYR A 182 -1.98 -2.23 -9.00
CA TYR A 182 -1.32 -1.41 -7.97
C TYR A 182 -1.00 -0.01 -8.47
N ASP A 183 -0.40 0.11 -9.66
CA ASP A 183 -0.05 1.40 -10.23
C ASP A 183 -1.29 2.22 -10.62
N LEU A 184 -2.33 1.56 -11.16
CA LEU A 184 -3.62 2.21 -11.43
C LEU A 184 -4.32 2.68 -10.15
N SER A 185 -4.29 1.89 -9.09
CA SER A 185 -4.85 2.24 -7.78
C SER A 185 -4.16 3.46 -7.17
N TYR A 186 -2.82 3.49 -7.23
CA TYR A 186 -2.06 4.66 -6.78
C TYR A 186 -2.41 5.93 -7.59
N LEU A 187 -2.46 5.83 -8.93
CA LEU A 187 -2.86 6.95 -9.77
C LEU A 187 -4.27 7.44 -9.45
N ALA A 188 -5.19 6.52 -9.14
CA ALA A 188 -6.56 6.88 -8.76
C ALA A 188 -6.58 7.70 -7.46
N ILE A 189 -5.87 7.25 -6.44
CA ILE A 189 -5.81 7.99 -5.16
C ILE A 189 -5.09 9.32 -5.32
N ARG A 190 -4.00 9.37 -6.06
CA ARG A 190 -3.30 10.62 -6.35
C ARG A 190 -4.20 11.62 -7.09
N TYR A 191 -4.90 11.20 -8.13
CA TYR A 191 -5.89 12.02 -8.83
C TYR A 191 -6.95 12.57 -7.87
N LEU A 192 -7.54 11.70 -7.05
CA LEU A 192 -8.55 12.12 -6.07
C LEU A 192 -7.99 13.12 -5.05
N SER A 193 -6.74 12.97 -4.64
CA SER A 193 -6.09 13.93 -3.73
C SER A 193 -5.81 15.30 -4.38
N GLU A 194 -5.71 15.37 -5.71
CA GLU A 194 -5.50 16.62 -6.47
C GLU A 194 -6.81 17.34 -6.78
N VAL A 195 -7.93 16.59 -6.99
CA VAL A 195 -9.21 17.18 -7.43
C VAL A 195 -10.22 17.40 -6.31
N LEU A 196 -10.05 16.74 -5.17
CA LEU A 196 -10.90 16.88 -3.98
C LEU A 196 -10.26 17.81 -2.96
N SER A 197 -11.07 18.53 -2.17
CA SER A 197 -10.55 19.17 -0.95
C SER A 197 -10.07 18.11 0.05
N ALA A 198 -9.19 18.51 0.98
CA ALA A 198 -8.69 17.60 2.02
C ALA A 198 -9.82 16.95 2.84
N GLU A 199 -10.87 17.70 3.14
CA GLU A 199 -12.06 17.21 3.84
C GLU A 199 -12.83 16.19 2.98
N GLN A 200 -13.07 16.49 1.70
CA GLN A 200 -13.75 15.58 0.79
C GLN A 200 -12.96 14.28 0.59
N PHE A 201 -11.64 14.39 0.44
CA PHE A 201 -10.76 13.23 0.29
C PHE A 201 -10.80 12.34 1.55
N LYS A 202 -10.74 12.93 2.74
CA LYS A 202 -10.85 12.21 4.00
C LYS A 202 -12.21 11.54 4.16
N ASN A 203 -13.30 12.26 3.88
CA ASN A 203 -14.67 11.75 4.03
C ASN A 203 -14.99 10.62 3.03
N LEU A 204 -14.32 10.62 1.85
CA LEU A 204 -14.49 9.56 0.85
C LEU A 204 -14.14 8.18 1.42
N MET A 205 -13.18 8.07 2.32
CA MET A 205 -12.68 6.81 2.87
C MET A 205 -13.78 5.94 3.51
N SER A 206 -14.84 6.52 4.04
CA SER A 206 -15.99 5.84 4.63
C SER A 206 -17.24 5.79 3.73
N ASP A 207 -17.18 6.40 2.55
CA ASP A 207 -18.29 6.43 1.58
C ASP A 207 -18.10 5.35 0.50
N PHE A 208 -18.35 4.09 0.87
CA PHE A 208 -18.18 2.93 -0.01
C PHE A 208 -19.03 3.00 -1.28
N SER A 209 -20.23 3.59 -1.19
CA SER A 209 -21.09 3.77 -2.36
C SER A 209 -20.44 4.70 -3.39
N LYS A 210 -19.87 5.81 -2.92
CA LYS A 210 -19.17 6.77 -3.79
C LYS A 210 -17.86 6.20 -4.33
N ILE A 211 -17.09 5.47 -3.52
CA ILE A 211 -15.87 4.80 -3.99
C ILE A 211 -16.22 3.81 -5.10
N SER A 212 -17.29 3.01 -4.92
CA SER A 212 -17.75 2.07 -5.94
C SER A 212 -18.18 2.78 -7.22
N GLN A 213 -18.97 3.86 -7.14
CA GLN A 213 -19.35 4.65 -8.31
C GLN A 213 -18.14 5.26 -9.04
N LEU A 214 -17.13 5.71 -8.30
CA LEU A 214 -15.89 6.22 -8.90
C LEU A 214 -15.14 5.13 -9.67
N GLY A 215 -15.10 3.91 -9.16
CA GLY A 215 -14.37 2.79 -9.77
C GLY A 215 -14.84 2.41 -11.17
N ASP A 216 -16.06 2.80 -11.57
CA ASP A 216 -16.61 2.45 -12.89
C ASP A 216 -15.89 3.16 -14.06
N ASP A 217 -15.44 4.42 -13.85
CA ASP A 217 -14.84 5.24 -14.91
C ASP A 217 -13.57 5.99 -14.49
N ILE A 218 -13.05 5.73 -13.29
CA ILE A 218 -11.95 6.52 -12.71
C ILE A 218 -10.70 6.51 -13.59
N ILE A 219 -10.38 5.38 -14.25
CA ILE A 219 -9.17 5.29 -15.08
C ILE A 219 -9.28 6.17 -16.33
N GLN A 220 -10.45 6.24 -16.96
CA GLN A 220 -10.67 7.16 -18.09
C GLN A 220 -10.50 8.61 -17.64
N LYS A 221 -11.04 8.97 -16.47
CA LYS A 221 -10.91 10.32 -15.90
C LYS A 221 -9.45 10.67 -15.61
N ILE A 222 -8.68 9.73 -15.03
CA ILE A 222 -7.27 9.90 -14.74
C ILE A 222 -6.47 10.15 -16.02
N PHE A 223 -6.67 9.32 -17.02
CA PHE A 223 -5.95 9.45 -18.28
C PHE A 223 -6.28 10.76 -18.97
N SER A 224 -7.56 11.14 -19.04
CA SER A 224 -7.96 12.43 -19.59
C SER A 224 -7.34 13.62 -18.82
N TYR A 225 -7.36 13.57 -17.50
CA TYR A 225 -6.83 14.64 -16.64
C TYR A 225 -5.31 14.83 -16.78
N TYR A 226 -4.54 13.74 -16.74
CA TYR A 226 -3.08 13.85 -16.81
C TYR A 226 -2.58 14.06 -18.24
N ASP A 227 -3.25 13.50 -19.26
CA ASP A 227 -2.93 13.77 -20.66
C ASP A 227 -3.10 15.28 -20.95
N GLU A 228 -4.22 15.90 -20.56
CA GLU A 228 -4.45 17.34 -20.69
C GLU A 228 -3.43 18.18 -19.90
N LYS A 229 -3.09 17.77 -18.67
CA LYS A 229 -2.10 18.46 -17.84
C LYS A 229 -0.71 18.45 -18.47
N LEU A 230 -0.32 17.36 -19.13
CA LEU A 230 0.95 17.22 -19.84
C LEU A 230 0.97 18.05 -21.13
N GLU A 231 -0.11 18.05 -21.91
CA GLU A 231 -0.23 18.88 -23.13
C GLU A 231 -0.11 20.37 -22.81
N ASN A 232 -0.83 20.84 -21.79
CA ASN A 232 -0.77 22.21 -21.32
C ASN A 232 0.63 22.65 -20.82
N ALA A 233 1.42 21.71 -20.28
CA ALA A 233 2.79 21.98 -19.85
C ALA A 233 3.78 22.13 -21.03
N ILE A 234 3.48 21.54 -22.19
CA ILE A 234 4.27 21.66 -23.41
C ILE A 234 4.01 23.00 -24.09
N ILE A 235 2.76 23.47 -24.11
CA ILE A 235 2.35 24.73 -24.81
C ILE A 235 2.90 25.97 -24.08
N LYS A 236 3.22 25.87 -22.79
CA LYS A 236 3.73 26.98 -21.96
C LYS A 236 5.26 27.16 -22.00
N LYS A 237 5.99 26.27 -22.66
CA LYS A 237 7.44 26.37 -22.90
C LYS A 237 7.74 26.89 -24.29
#